data_84792c1e3ac72330922344363b52c9b7
#
_entry.id   84792c1e3ac72330922344363b52c9b7
#
_cell.length_a   1.000
_cell.length_b   1.000
_cell.length_c   1.000
_cell.angle_alpha   90.00
_cell.angle_beta   90.00
_cell.angle_gamma   90.00
#
_symmetry.space_group_name_H-M   'P 1'
#
loop_
_entity.id
_entity.type
_entity.pdbx_description
1 polymer ?
#
loop_
_entity_poly.entity_id
_entity_poly.type
_entity_poly.pdbx_seq_one_letter_code
_entity_poly.pdbx_strand_id
1 'polypeptide(L)'
;MRTIALVSEHASPLAPPGSVDSGGQNIYVAHLARELAAQGNRVDVFTRLDDPSLPRTLAWQPGVRVIHVPAGPARPIAKESLLPYMGHFSEFLLHYFRNNWPIYDVVHANFFMSGLAALPVTREFGVPLVMTFHALDRVRRKHQGSADRFPAERYAIELELVRRAEKLIAECPQDLEDLVEHYAADPAKIDIIPCGFDADELAPMDRAAARVALGWSPEKFTLLQLGRMVPRKGVDNVIRALAVLRRRHGVDAVLCVVGGDAARPDDLATPELGRLRGIAHEEGVGEAVSFCGRCDRDRLALFYGACDVFVTTPWYEPFGITPVEAMACARPVVGAAVGGIRSTVIDGKTGYLVPPRDPEALAERLAFLARHEQTARRLGRNGLRRAQKLFTWNFVARDMLRAYAGLAQAPALPRRTRREPMAEAALAAK
;
A
#
# COMPACT_ATOMS: atom_id res chain seq x y z
N MET A 1 16.53 -20.95 -4.80
CA MET A 1 15.05 -21.04 -4.84
C MET A 1 14.55 -21.17 -3.42
N ARG A 2 13.67 -20.27 -2.95
CA ARG A 2 13.04 -20.30 -1.63
C ARG A 2 11.54 -20.56 -1.77
N THR A 3 10.93 -21.10 -0.71
CA THR A 3 9.48 -21.16 -0.58
C THR A 3 9.05 -20.18 0.50
N ILE A 4 8.22 -19.20 0.12
CA ILE A 4 7.88 -18.04 0.93
C ILE A 4 6.39 -18.06 1.24
N ALA A 5 6.03 -17.93 2.52
CA ALA A 5 4.65 -17.70 2.95
C ALA A 5 4.45 -16.20 3.16
N LEU A 6 3.67 -15.55 2.31
CA LEU A 6 3.17 -14.19 2.54
C LEU A 6 1.81 -14.27 3.25
N VAL A 7 1.70 -13.69 4.43
CA VAL A 7 0.43 -13.65 5.17
C VAL A 7 -0.14 -12.24 5.09
N SER A 8 -1.35 -12.10 4.58
CA SER A 8 -2.05 -10.82 4.41
C SER A 8 -3.55 -11.06 4.61
N GLU A 9 -4.00 -11.04 5.85
CA GLU A 9 -5.32 -11.52 6.27
C GLU A 9 -6.48 -10.77 5.61
N HIS A 10 -6.38 -9.45 5.40
CA HIS A 10 -7.45 -8.62 4.81
C HIS A 10 -7.12 -8.07 3.42
N ALA A 11 -5.83 -7.99 3.07
CA ALA A 11 -5.41 -7.39 1.81
C ALA A 11 -5.05 -8.47 0.78
N SER A 12 -6.10 -9.07 0.21
CA SER A 12 -5.94 -10.08 -0.85
C SER A 12 -5.25 -9.49 -2.09
N PRO A 13 -4.27 -10.18 -2.71
CA PRO A 13 -3.67 -9.76 -3.97
C PRO A 13 -4.66 -9.78 -5.15
N LEU A 14 -5.81 -10.44 -4.97
CA LEU A 14 -6.86 -10.58 -5.98
C LEU A 14 -7.90 -9.46 -5.91
N ALA A 15 -7.89 -8.67 -4.83
CA ALA A 15 -8.89 -7.61 -4.63
C ALA A 15 -8.75 -6.53 -5.71
N PRO A 16 -9.87 -6.12 -6.35
CA PRO A 16 -9.84 -5.02 -7.31
C PRO A 16 -9.30 -3.75 -6.64
N PRO A 17 -8.41 -3.02 -7.28
CA PRO A 17 -7.92 -1.74 -6.74
C PRO A 17 -9.08 -0.78 -6.47
N GLY A 18 -9.05 -0.10 -5.30
CA GLY A 18 -10.07 0.90 -4.95
C GLY A 18 -11.37 0.35 -4.37
N SER A 19 -11.48 -0.95 -4.08
CA SER A 19 -12.57 -1.47 -3.24
C SER A 19 -12.42 -0.97 -1.80
N VAL A 20 -13.50 -1.06 -0.99
CA VAL A 20 -13.64 -0.44 0.34
C VAL A 20 -12.42 -0.64 1.26
N ASP A 21 -11.78 -1.80 1.23
CA ASP A 21 -10.55 -2.10 1.98
C ASP A 21 -9.32 -2.36 1.08
N SER A 22 -9.43 -2.15 -0.23
CA SER A 22 -8.30 -2.26 -1.14
C SER A 22 -7.48 -0.98 -1.15
N GLY A 23 -6.20 -1.11 -0.87
CA GLY A 23 -5.27 0.03 -0.76
C GLY A 23 -3.83 -0.36 -1.07
N GLY A 24 -2.88 0.43 -0.57
CA GLY A 24 -1.46 0.21 -0.82
C GLY A 24 -0.97 -1.18 -0.44
N GLN A 25 -1.50 -1.79 0.63
CA GLN A 25 -1.09 -3.13 1.04
C GLN A 25 -1.49 -4.22 0.03
N ASN A 26 -2.68 -4.14 -0.60
CA ASN A 26 -3.07 -5.08 -1.65
C ASN A 26 -2.12 -5.02 -2.85
N ILE A 27 -1.79 -3.78 -3.28
CA ILE A 27 -0.82 -3.51 -4.35
C ILE A 27 0.55 -4.07 -3.96
N TYR A 28 1.01 -3.78 -2.74
CA TYR A 28 2.28 -4.27 -2.21
C TYR A 28 2.37 -5.80 -2.24
N VAL A 29 1.39 -6.50 -1.66
CA VAL A 29 1.39 -7.96 -1.59
C VAL A 29 1.32 -8.60 -2.97
N ALA A 30 0.49 -8.05 -3.87
CA ALA A 30 0.34 -8.54 -5.22
C ALA A 30 1.64 -8.45 -6.03
N HIS A 31 2.26 -7.26 -6.05
CA HIS A 31 3.49 -7.07 -6.82
C HIS A 31 4.69 -7.76 -6.17
N LEU A 32 4.81 -7.74 -4.85
CA LEU A 32 5.88 -8.45 -4.15
C LEU A 32 5.81 -9.96 -4.43
N ALA A 33 4.63 -10.57 -4.33
CA ALA A 33 4.46 -11.99 -4.61
C ALA A 33 4.87 -12.35 -6.04
N ARG A 34 4.42 -11.54 -7.02
CA ARG A 34 4.72 -11.72 -8.44
C ARG A 34 6.22 -11.60 -8.73
N GLU A 35 6.86 -10.57 -8.19
CA GLU A 35 8.29 -10.32 -8.43
C GLU A 35 9.21 -11.32 -7.70
N LEU A 36 8.85 -11.74 -6.48
CA LEU A 36 9.57 -12.82 -5.80
C LEU A 36 9.52 -14.12 -6.60
N ALA A 37 8.36 -14.45 -7.18
CA ALA A 37 8.21 -15.62 -8.04
C ALA A 37 8.96 -15.48 -9.36
N ALA A 38 8.93 -14.31 -10.00
CA ALA A 38 9.69 -14.01 -11.21
C ALA A 38 11.21 -14.14 -11.00
N GLN A 39 11.69 -13.94 -9.77
CA GLN A 39 13.08 -14.17 -9.36
C GLN A 39 13.36 -15.62 -8.93
N GLY A 40 12.52 -16.58 -9.34
CA GLY A 40 12.75 -18.01 -9.19
C GLY A 40 12.35 -18.61 -7.83
N ASN A 41 11.47 -17.95 -7.08
CA ASN A 41 10.98 -18.47 -5.79
C ASN A 41 9.54 -19.01 -5.93
N ARG A 42 9.11 -19.79 -4.93
CA ARG A 42 7.71 -20.21 -4.77
C ARG A 42 7.06 -19.36 -3.69
N VAL A 43 5.89 -18.81 -3.99
CA VAL A 43 5.19 -17.91 -3.08
C VAL A 43 3.76 -18.39 -2.86
N ASP A 44 3.40 -18.59 -1.61
CA ASP A 44 2.03 -18.83 -1.19
C ASP A 44 1.52 -17.59 -0.43
N VAL A 45 0.43 -17.00 -0.90
CA VAL A 45 -0.21 -15.86 -0.25
C VAL A 45 -1.41 -16.38 0.53
N PHE A 46 -1.36 -16.26 1.86
CA PHE A 46 -2.47 -16.62 2.74
C PHE A 46 -3.32 -15.38 3.01
N THR A 47 -4.58 -15.43 2.62
CA THR A 47 -5.55 -14.35 2.83
C THR A 47 -6.89 -14.93 3.28
N ARG A 48 -7.72 -14.12 3.94
CA ARG A 48 -9.01 -14.60 4.43
C ARG A 48 -9.96 -14.92 3.28
N LEU A 49 -10.75 -15.97 3.43
CA LEU A 49 -11.87 -16.27 2.55
C LEU A 49 -13.00 -15.26 2.84
N ASP A 50 -13.22 -14.33 1.95
CA ASP A 50 -14.22 -13.25 2.07
C ASP A 50 -15.37 -13.36 1.05
N ASP A 51 -15.32 -14.37 0.19
CA ASP A 51 -16.37 -14.74 -0.74
C ASP A 51 -16.46 -16.28 -0.82
N PRO A 52 -17.65 -16.88 -0.57
CA PRO A 52 -17.79 -18.34 -0.60
C PRO A 52 -17.59 -18.96 -1.98
N SER A 53 -17.64 -18.18 -3.05
CA SER A 53 -17.39 -18.65 -4.42
C SER A 53 -15.91 -18.87 -4.73
N LEU A 54 -15.00 -18.32 -3.90
CA LEU A 54 -13.56 -18.45 -4.12
C LEU A 54 -13.06 -19.87 -3.80
N PRO A 55 -12.17 -20.43 -4.63
CA PRO A 55 -11.56 -21.72 -4.36
C PRO A 55 -10.63 -21.65 -3.16
N ARG A 56 -10.46 -22.76 -2.44
CA ARG A 56 -9.51 -22.84 -1.30
C ARG A 56 -8.08 -22.49 -1.68
N THR A 57 -7.68 -22.87 -2.88
CA THR A 57 -6.36 -22.57 -3.43
C THR A 57 -6.51 -22.21 -4.89
N LEU A 58 -5.92 -21.08 -5.27
CA LEU A 58 -5.88 -20.57 -6.63
C LEU A 58 -4.44 -20.48 -7.10
N ALA A 59 -4.09 -21.15 -8.22
CA ALA A 59 -2.86 -20.86 -8.95
C ALA A 59 -3.06 -19.52 -9.67
N TRP A 60 -2.47 -18.46 -9.15
CA TRP A 60 -2.76 -17.09 -9.62
C TRP A 60 -1.80 -16.63 -10.71
N GLN A 61 -0.51 -16.83 -10.47
CA GLN A 61 0.57 -16.46 -11.39
C GLN A 61 1.59 -17.60 -11.40
N PRO A 62 2.46 -17.72 -12.41
CA PRO A 62 3.57 -18.67 -12.37
C PRO A 62 4.38 -18.55 -11.09
N GLY A 63 4.45 -19.62 -10.30
CA GLY A 63 5.15 -19.64 -9.02
C GLY A 63 4.40 -19.03 -7.83
N VAL A 64 3.17 -18.49 -8.03
CA VAL A 64 2.35 -17.90 -6.95
C VAL A 64 1.02 -18.62 -6.81
N ARG A 65 0.71 -19.03 -5.56
CA ARG A 65 -0.62 -19.53 -5.18
C ARG A 65 -1.26 -18.60 -4.15
N VAL A 66 -2.57 -18.41 -4.25
CA VAL A 66 -3.37 -17.75 -3.21
C VAL A 66 -4.16 -18.80 -2.46
N ILE A 67 -4.04 -18.80 -1.14
CA ILE A 67 -4.69 -19.74 -0.23
C ILE A 67 -5.71 -18.96 0.60
N HIS A 68 -6.99 -19.28 0.40
CA HIS A 68 -8.09 -18.63 1.09
C HIS A 68 -8.36 -19.34 2.43
N VAL A 69 -8.12 -18.62 3.52
CA VAL A 69 -8.22 -19.10 4.89
C VAL A 69 -9.63 -18.87 5.43
N PRO A 70 -10.35 -19.89 5.90
CA PRO A 70 -11.71 -19.77 6.45
C PRO A 70 -11.68 -19.23 7.88
N ALA A 71 -11.38 -17.95 8.04
CA ALA A 71 -11.35 -17.25 9.32
C ALA A 71 -12.56 -16.31 9.44
N GLY A 72 -13.58 -16.75 10.15
CA GLY A 72 -14.88 -16.08 10.25
C GLY A 72 -15.78 -16.28 9.03
N PRO A 73 -16.89 -15.54 8.92
CA PRO A 73 -17.85 -15.69 7.83
C PRO A 73 -17.23 -15.30 6.47
N ALA A 74 -17.56 -16.08 5.42
CA ALA A 74 -17.08 -15.85 4.06
C ALA A 74 -17.84 -14.68 3.39
N ARG A 75 -17.59 -13.47 3.88
CA ARG A 75 -18.10 -12.20 3.35
C ARG A 75 -17.15 -11.07 3.67
N PRO A 76 -17.22 -9.93 2.98
CA PRO A 76 -16.43 -8.74 3.33
C PRO A 76 -16.73 -8.30 4.79
N ILE A 77 -15.67 -8.03 5.53
CA ILE A 77 -15.69 -7.52 6.91
C ILE A 77 -14.68 -6.40 6.99
N ALA A 78 -15.07 -5.26 7.57
CA ALA A 78 -14.14 -4.15 7.80
C ALA A 78 -12.94 -4.64 8.63
N LYS A 79 -11.75 -4.28 8.21
CA LYS A 79 -10.48 -4.76 8.83
C LYS A 79 -10.40 -4.44 10.32
N GLU A 80 -11.02 -3.36 10.78
CA GLU A 80 -11.10 -2.98 12.18
C GLU A 80 -11.85 -4.01 13.05
N SER A 81 -12.67 -4.87 12.42
CA SER A 81 -13.49 -5.92 13.05
C SER A 81 -12.93 -7.34 12.84
N LEU A 82 -11.73 -7.50 12.28
CA LEU A 82 -11.18 -8.82 11.95
C LEU A 82 -10.41 -9.49 13.09
N LEU A 83 -9.96 -8.74 14.08
CA LEU A 83 -9.12 -9.26 15.17
C LEU A 83 -9.70 -10.52 15.85
N PRO A 84 -11.03 -10.64 16.13
CA PRO A 84 -11.60 -11.83 16.75
C PRO A 84 -11.45 -13.13 15.94
N TYR A 85 -11.21 -13.03 14.63
CA TYR A 85 -11.07 -14.21 13.75
C TYR A 85 -9.63 -14.68 13.58
N MET A 86 -8.65 -13.98 14.17
CA MET A 86 -7.23 -14.32 13.97
C MET A 86 -6.84 -15.63 14.65
N GLY A 87 -7.56 -16.07 15.68
CA GLY A 87 -7.40 -17.43 16.24
C GLY A 87 -7.67 -18.52 15.20
N HIS A 88 -8.79 -18.46 14.50
CA HIS A 88 -9.12 -19.41 13.42
C HIS A 88 -8.13 -19.34 12.27
N PHE A 89 -7.65 -18.14 11.93
CA PHE A 89 -6.62 -17.96 10.90
C PHE A 89 -5.32 -18.69 11.31
N SER A 90 -4.91 -18.52 12.56
CA SER A 90 -3.72 -19.18 13.13
C SER A 90 -3.85 -20.72 13.15
N GLU A 91 -5.00 -21.24 13.58
CA GLU A 91 -5.28 -22.68 13.59
C GLU A 91 -5.20 -23.29 12.18
N PHE A 92 -5.75 -22.58 11.18
CA PHE A 92 -5.64 -23.00 9.79
C PHE A 92 -4.17 -23.04 9.34
N LEU A 93 -3.38 -22.01 9.62
CA LEU A 93 -1.96 -21.98 9.28
C LEU A 93 -1.20 -23.14 9.94
N LEU A 94 -1.42 -23.39 11.24
CA LEU A 94 -0.82 -24.52 11.97
C LEU A 94 -1.14 -25.86 11.30
N HIS A 95 -2.43 -26.08 11.00
CA HIS A 95 -2.86 -27.29 10.31
C HIS A 95 -2.23 -27.42 8.92
N TYR A 96 -2.23 -26.34 8.15
CA TYR A 96 -1.66 -26.30 6.80
C TYR A 96 -0.15 -26.65 6.82
N PHE A 97 0.60 -26.03 7.73
CA PHE A 97 2.04 -26.28 7.86
C PHE A 97 2.34 -27.71 8.31
N ARG A 98 1.58 -28.28 9.26
CA ARG A 98 1.75 -29.68 9.70
C ARG A 98 1.60 -30.67 8.55
N ASN A 99 0.66 -30.42 7.65
CA ASN A 99 0.37 -31.32 6.52
C ASN A 99 1.30 -31.11 5.33
N ASN A 100 2.02 -30.00 5.25
CA ASN A 100 2.86 -29.63 4.13
C ASN A 100 4.34 -29.39 4.52
N TRP A 101 4.75 -29.78 5.73
CA TRP A 101 6.12 -29.58 6.23
C TRP A 101 7.14 -30.55 5.59
N PRO A 102 8.42 -30.15 5.32
CA PRO A 102 8.98 -28.80 5.41
C PRO A 102 8.76 -28.03 4.10
N ILE A 103 8.12 -26.90 4.15
CA ILE A 103 7.74 -26.23 2.91
C ILE A 103 8.20 -24.76 2.84
N TYR A 104 8.24 -24.03 3.96
CA TYR A 104 8.57 -22.61 3.93
C TYR A 104 9.93 -22.30 4.57
N ASP A 105 10.70 -21.46 3.87
CA ASP A 105 11.97 -20.91 4.35
C ASP A 105 11.79 -19.65 5.20
N VAL A 106 10.65 -18.95 5.00
CA VAL A 106 10.31 -17.70 5.69
C VAL A 106 8.79 -17.48 5.69
N VAL A 107 8.30 -16.90 6.77
CA VAL A 107 6.95 -16.32 6.86
C VAL A 107 7.08 -14.81 6.90
N HIS A 108 6.52 -14.13 5.92
CA HIS A 108 6.47 -12.67 5.89
C HIS A 108 5.02 -12.21 6.10
N ALA A 109 4.75 -11.65 7.26
CA ALA A 109 3.43 -11.18 7.65
C ALA A 109 3.29 -9.68 7.36
N ASN A 110 2.19 -9.34 6.73
CA ASN A 110 1.84 -8.00 6.30
C ASN A 110 0.68 -7.50 7.15
N PHE A 111 0.92 -6.52 8.00
CA PHE A 111 0.02 -5.99 9.00
C PHE A 111 0.00 -6.77 10.32
N PHE A 112 -0.40 -6.11 11.43
CA PHE A 112 -0.30 -6.68 12.77
C PHE A 112 -1.13 -7.94 12.98
N MET A 113 -2.32 -8.03 12.39
CA MET A 113 -3.18 -9.21 12.52
C MET A 113 -2.60 -10.42 11.79
N SER A 114 -1.98 -10.22 10.63
CA SER A 114 -1.22 -11.28 9.95
C SER A 114 -0.06 -11.79 10.79
N GLY A 115 0.67 -10.88 11.44
CA GLY A 115 1.74 -11.23 12.37
C GLY A 115 1.23 -12.02 13.57
N LEU A 116 0.13 -11.57 14.19
CA LEU A 116 -0.52 -12.27 15.29
C LEU A 116 -0.91 -13.71 14.90
N ALA A 117 -1.51 -13.89 13.75
CA ALA A 117 -1.93 -15.21 13.25
C ALA A 117 -0.72 -16.10 12.88
N ALA A 118 0.37 -15.53 12.39
CA ALA A 118 1.56 -16.25 11.96
C ALA A 118 2.48 -16.66 13.14
N LEU A 119 2.48 -15.90 14.23
CA LEU A 119 3.42 -16.09 15.34
C LEU A 119 3.43 -17.49 15.96
N PRO A 120 2.28 -18.17 16.21
CA PRO A 120 2.29 -19.56 16.71
C PRO A 120 2.93 -20.54 15.74
N VAL A 121 2.73 -20.34 14.44
CA VAL A 121 3.29 -21.19 13.37
C VAL A 121 4.81 -21.06 13.31
N THR A 122 5.32 -19.83 13.30
CA THR A 122 6.77 -19.58 13.24
C THR A 122 7.48 -20.17 14.45
N ARG A 123 6.85 -20.12 15.62
CA ARG A 123 7.36 -20.74 16.86
C ARG A 123 7.35 -22.27 16.81
N GLU A 124 6.25 -22.89 16.36
CA GLU A 124 6.13 -24.35 16.32
C GLU A 124 7.11 -24.97 15.33
N PHE A 125 7.30 -24.32 14.18
CA PHE A 125 8.09 -24.86 13.08
C PHE A 125 9.52 -24.30 12.99
N GLY A 126 9.88 -23.32 13.82
CA GLY A 126 11.19 -22.67 13.75
C GLY A 126 11.44 -21.91 12.45
N VAL A 127 10.39 -21.45 11.78
CA VAL A 127 10.49 -20.65 10.55
C VAL A 127 10.61 -19.17 10.93
N PRO A 128 11.58 -18.42 10.38
CA PRO A 128 11.75 -17.03 10.73
C PRO A 128 10.54 -16.18 10.31
N LEU A 129 10.16 -15.23 11.19
CA LEU A 129 9.10 -14.24 10.96
C LEU A 129 9.70 -12.93 10.49
N VAL A 130 9.24 -12.45 9.34
CA VAL A 130 9.47 -11.10 8.85
C VAL A 130 8.17 -10.31 8.96
N MET A 131 8.25 -9.05 9.40
CA MET A 131 7.09 -8.18 9.59
C MET A 131 7.19 -6.91 8.76
N THR A 132 6.13 -6.60 8.01
CA THR A 132 5.84 -5.25 7.49
C THR A 132 4.52 -4.77 8.07
N PHE A 133 4.53 -3.66 8.82
CA PHE A 133 3.31 -3.19 9.51
C PHE A 133 2.36 -2.38 8.62
N HIS A 134 2.85 -1.73 7.57
CA HIS A 134 2.12 -0.81 6.67
C HIS A 134 1.46 0.39 7.35
N ALA A 135 1.20 0.32 8.63
CA ALA A 135 0.74 1.41 9.48
C ALA A 135 0.83 1.00 10.95
N LEU A 136 1.46 1.81 11.77
CA LEU A 136 1.64 1.58 13.20
C LEU A 136 0.51 2.23 14.03
N ASP A 137 0.08 1.58 15.11
CA ASP A 137 -1.01 2.06 15.97
C ASP A 137 -0.72 3.45 16.54
N ARG A 138 0.48 3.66 17.12
CA ARG A 138 0.87 4.94 17.73
C ARG A 138 0.82 6.08 16.73
N VAL A 139 1.32 5.87 15.52
CA VAL A 139 1.31 6.86 14.44
C VAL A 139 -0.12 7.19 14.02
N ARG A 140 -0.95 6.16 13.83
CA ARG A 140 -2.35 6.35 13.46
C ARG A 140 -3.12 7.14 14.51
N ARG A 141 -3.02 6.74 15.78
CA ARG A 141 -3.72 7.40 16.89
C ARG A 141 -3.27 8.86 17.07
N LYS A 142 -1.97 9.14 16.88
CA LYS A 142 -1.45 10.52 16.91
C LYS A 142 -2.16 11.44 15.90
N HIS A 143 -2.50 10.91 14.71
CA HIS A 143 -3.08 11.70 13.62
C HIS A 143 -4.60 11.60 13.50
N GLN A 144 -5.22 10.52 13.94
CA GLN A 144 -6.65 10.26 13.80
C GLN A 144 -7.42 10.40 15.14
N GLY A 145 -6.73 10.29 16.27
CA GLY A 145 -7.35 10.39 17.60
C GLY A 145 -8.50 9.37 17.75
N SER A 146 -9.64 9.83 18.19
CA SER A 146 -10.86 9.02 18.40
C SER A 146 -11.48 8.47 17.10
N ALA A 147 -11.06 8.96 15.93
CA ALA A 147 -11.52 8.43 14.65
C ALA A 147 -10.82 7.10 14.26
N ASP A 148 -9.78 6.70 14.97
CA ASP A 148 -9.18 5.37 14.81
C ASP A 148 -10.09 4.31 15.45
N ARG A 149 -10.57 3.35 14.65
CA ARG A 149 -11.52 2.32 15.07
C ARG A 149 -10.86 0.98 15.42
N PHE A 150 -9.53 0.88 15.33
CA PHE A 150 -8.86 -0.36 15.69
C PHE A 150 -8.93 -0.61 17.20
N PRO A 151 -9.01 -1.90 17.63
CA PRO A 151 -9.03 -2.28 19.04
C PRO A 151 -7.83 -1.75 19.81
N ALA A 152 -8.02 -1.49 21.11
CA ALA A 152 -6.95 -0.98 21.99
C ALA A 152 -5.79 -1.97 22.14
N GLU A 153 -6.05 -3.27 22.00
CA GLU A 153 -5.08 -4.36 22.08
C GLU A 153 -4.01 -4.30 20.98
N ARG A 154 -4.28 -3.57 19.88
CA ARG A 154 -3.40 -3.49 18.72
C ARG A 154 -1.98 -3.09 19.11
N TYR A 155 -1.81 -2.08 19.96
CA TYR A 155 -0.49 -1.64 20.40
C TYR A 155 0.30 -2.75 21.12
N ALA A 156 -0.35 -3.47 22.03
CA ALA A 156 0.29 -4.58 22.75
C ALA A 156 0.69 -5.73 21.80
N ILE A 157 -0.15 -6.02 20.80
CA ILE A 157 0.14 -7.01 19.76
C ILE A 157 1.35 -6.56 18.92
N GLU A 158 1.38 -5.32 18.47
CA GLU A 158 2.50 -4.76 17.69
C GLU A 158 3.81 -4.81 18.49
N LEU A 159 3.80 -4.47 19.79
CA LEU A 159 4.97 -4.59 20.67
C LEU A 159 5.51 -6.03 20.76
N GLU A 160 4.62 -7.01 20.90
CA GLU A 160 5.02 -8.43 20.95
C GLU A 160 5.60 -8.86 19.60
N LEU A 161 5.02 -8.45 18.48
CA LEU A 161 5.51 -8.75 17.13
C LEU A 161 6.89 -8.13 16.87
N VAL A 162 7.09 -6.88 17.26
CA VAL A 162 8.40 -6.20 17.15
C VAL A 162 9.48 -6.96 17.91
N ARG A 163 9.17 -7.45 19.12
CA ARG A 163 10.12 -8.24 19.90
C ARG A 163 10.43 -9.60 19.30
N ARG A 164 9.41 -10.26 18.71
CA ARG A 164 9.48 -11.66 18.27
C ARG A 164 9.95 -11.85 16.84
N ALA A 165 9.71 -10.89 15.97
CA ALA A 165 10.15 -10.98 14.59
C ALA A 165 11.68 -11.02 14.50
N GLU A 166 12.19 -11.86 13.63
CA GLU A 166 13.62 -11.91 13.30
C GLU A 166 14.02 -10.70 12.46
N LYS A 167 13.09 -10.17 11.65
CA LYS A 167 13.32 -9.01 10.81
C LYS A 167 12.07 -8.15 10.71
N LEU A 168 12.27 -6.83 10.75
CA LEU A 168 11.26 -5.81 10.53
C LEU A 168 11.56 -5.08 9.22
N ILE A 169 10.55 -4.85 8.41
CA ILE A 169 10.68 -4.06 7.20
C ILE A 169 10.00 -2.72 7.42
N ALA A 170 10.80 -1.65 7.41
CA ALA A 170 10.35 -0.28 7.38
C ALA A 170 10.21 0.18 5.92
N GLU A 171 9.09 0.77 5.54
CA GLU A 171 8.87 1.21 4.16
C GLU A 171 9.60 2.53 3.84
N CYS A 172 10.02 3.27 4.87
CA CYS A 172 10.80 4.51 4.73
C CYS A 172 11.62 4.81 6.01
N PRO A 173 12.54 5.80 5.99
CA PRO A 173 13.29 6.19 7.19
C PRO A 173 12.42 6.62 8.36
N GLN A 174 11.31 7.32 8.13
CA GLN A 174 10.39 7.71 9.19
C GLN A 174 9.75 6.49 9.88
N ASP A 175 9.42 5.45 9.12
CA ASP A 175 8.84 4.22 9.66
C ASP A 175 9.85 3.48 10.56
N LEU A 176 11.14 3.51 10.20
CA LEU A 176 12.22 3.03 11.08
C LEU A 176 12.28 3.85 12.37
N GLU A 177 12.26 5.20 12.28
CA GLU A 177 12.27 6.09 13.45
C GLU A 177 11.07 5.80 14.36
N ASP A 178 9.87 5.64 13.78
CA ASP A 178 8.62 5.34 14.50
C ASP A 178 8.69 3.97 15.20
N LEU A 179 9.27 2.94 14.56
CA LEU A 179 9.48 1.62 15.17
C LEU A 179 10.44 1.69 16.36
N VAL A 180 11.53 2.43 16.23
CA VAL A 180 12.50 2.59 17.32
C VAL A 180 11.92 3.42 18.47
N GLU A 181 11.33 4.58 18.16
CA GLU A 181 10.84 5.52 19.18
C GLU A 181 9.62 4.99 19.94
N HIS A 182 8.65 4.41 19.22
CA HIS A 182 7.37 4.06 19.82
C HIS A 182 7.24 2.60 20.22
N TYR A 183 8.10 1.72 19.70
CA TYR A 183 8.03 0.28 19.95
C TYR A 183 9.33 -0.32 20.49
N ALA A 184 10.35 0.51 20.75
CA ALA A 184 11.67 0.09 21.22
C ALA A 184 12.28 -1.03 20.34
N ALA A 185 12.06 -0.96 19.04
CA ALA A 185 12.59 -1.92 18.09
C ALA A 185 14.12 -1.83 18.03
N ASP A 186 14.79 -2.97 17.96
CA ASP A 186 16.23 -3.04 17.72
C ASP A 186 16.53 -2.60 16.27
N PRO A 187 17.27 -1.50 16.05
CA PRO A 187 17.59 -1.04 14.69
C PRO A 187 18.32 -2.09 13.84
N ALA A 188 19.06 -3.01 14.46
CA ALA A 188 19.76 -4.08 13.73
C ALA A 188 18.80 -5.10 13.10
N LYS A 189 17.55 -5.16 13.59
CA LYS A 189 16.49 -5.98 12.99
C LYS A 189 15.73 -5.28 11.87
N ILE A 190 15.96 -3.99 11.61
CA ILE A 190 15.16 -3.20 10.68
C ILE A 190 15.91 -3.00 9.38
N ASP A 191 15.31 -3.42 8.27
CA ASP A 191 15.76 -3.05 6.94
C ASP A 191 14.77 -2.04 6.32
N ILE A 192 15.27 -0.99 5.68
CA ILE A 192 14.43 -0.04 4.94
C ILE A 192 14.27 -0.55 3.53
N ILE A 193 13.06 -1.05 3.20
CA ILE A 193 12.71 -1.55 1.87
C ILE A 193 11.42 -0.85 1.43
N PRO A 194 11.50 0.05 0.42
CA PRO A 194 10.36 0.86 0.02
C PRO A 194 9.30 0.04 -0.72
N CYS A 195 8.12 0.62 -0.93
CA CYS A 195 7.18 0.13 -1.94
C CYS A 195 7.68 0.47 -3.35
N GLY A 196 7.08 -0.20 -4.34
CA GLY A 196 7.44 -0.04 -5.74
C GLY A 196 6.32 0.50 -6.62
N PHE A 197 6.65 0.68 -7.90
CA PHE A 197 5.70 0.88 -8.99
C PHE A 197 5.97 -0.19 -10.08
N ASP A 198 4.95 -0.43 -10.91
CA ASP A 198 5.06 -1.32 -12.06
C ASP A 198 5.44 -0.52 -13.31
N ALA A 199 6.61 -0.82 -13.87
CA ALA A 199 7.14 -0.12 -15.03
C ALA A 199 6.42 -0.51 -16.34
N ASP A 200 5.70 -1.64 -16.37
CA ASP A 200 4.89 -2.06 -17.51
C ASP A 200 3.53 -1.35 -17.51
N GLU A 201 3.03 -0.96 -16.33
CA GLU A 201 1.77 -0.21 -16.18
C GLU A 201 1.96 1.30 -16.26
N LEU A 202 3.10 1.82 -15.77
CA LEU A 202 3.33 3.25 -15.54
C LEU A 202 4.63 3.71 -16.20
N ALA A 203 4.48 4.46 -17.27
CA ALA A 203 5.57 5.05 -18.04
C ALA A 203 5.19 6.46 -18.50
N PRO A 204 6.16 7.32 -18.84
CA PRO A 204 5.89 8.60 -19.45
C PRO A 204 5.12 8.47 -20.76
N MET A 205 4.12 9.33 -20.95
CA MET A 205 3.36 9.41 -22.18
C MET A 205 3.20 10.85 -22.63
N ASP A 206 2.81 11.03 -23.89
CA ASP A 206 2.55 12.35 -24.42
C ASP A 206 1.34 13.00 -23.73
N ARG A 207 1.55 14.20 -23.19
CA ARG A 207 0.54 14.93 -22.41
C ARG A 207 -0.67 15.32 -23.27
N ALA A 208 -0.45 15.72 -24.51
CA ALA A 208 -1.54 16.14 -25.37
C ALA A 208 -2.42 14.95 -25.75
N ALA A 209 -1.81 13.81 -26.10
CA ALA A 209 -2.53 12.58 -26.38
C ALA A 209 -3.33 12.09 -25.16
N ALA A 210 -2.74 12.13 -23.96
CA ALA A 210 -3.42 11.75 -22.73
C ALA A 210 -4.63 12.67 -22.41
N ARG A 211 -4.48 13.98 -22.62
CA ARG A 211 -5.58 14.96 -22.46
C ARG A 211 -6.71 14.72 -23.44
N VAL A 212 -6.39 14.47 -24.70
CA VAL A 212 -7.41 14.13 -25.72
C VAL A 212 -8.18 12.88 -25.29
N ALA A 213 -7.49 11.84 -24.84
CA ALA A 213 -8.12 10.59 -24.40
C ALA A 213 -9.04 10.77 -23.17
N LEU A 214 -8.75 11.75 -22.30
CA LEU A 214 -9.56 12.05 -21.12
C LEU A 214 -10.59 13.19 -21.36
N GLY A 215 -10.59 13.85 -22.53
CA GLY A 215 -11.41 15.02 -22.81
C GLY A 215 -11.00 16.25 -22.00
N TRP A 216 -9.74 16.37 -21.60
CA TRP A 216 -9.24 17.51 -20.81
C TRP A 216 -8.78 18.66 -21.69
N SER A 217 -8.98 19.90 -21.18
CA SER A 217 -8.50 21.10 -21.87
C SER A 217 -6.98 21.07 -22.08
N PRO A 218 -6.49 21.38 -23.30
CA PRO A 218 -5.06 21.45 -23.56
C PRO A 218 -4.36 22.63 -22.87
N GLU A 219 -5.09 23.69 -22.55
CA GLU A 219 -4.52 24.96 -22.10
C GLU A 219 -4.50 25.16 -20.59
N LYS A 220 -5.42 24.51 -19.86
CA LYS A 220 -5.53 24.65 -18.40
C LYS A 220 -4.39 23.98 -17.65
N PHE A 221 -3.88 24.66 -16.61
CA PHE A 221 -2.93 24.07 -15.69
C PHE A 221 -3.63 23.02 -14.82
N THR A 222 -3.35 21.75 -15.05
CA THR A 222 -4.11 20.64 -14.48
C THR A 222 -3.36 19.99 -13.33
N LEU A 223 -3.97 20.04 -12.15
CA LEU A 223 -3.54 19.33 -10.94
C LEU A 223 -4.20 17.96 -10.89
N LEU A 224 -3.48 16.95 -10.49
CA LEU A 224 -3.99 15.61 -10.23
C LEU A 224 -3.81 15.24 -8.75
N GLN A 225 -4.89 14.88 -8.08
CA GLN A 225 -4.90 14.20 -6.78
C GLN A 225 -5.49 12.81 -7.00
N LEU A 226 -4.75 11.75 -6.59
CA LEU A 226 -5.18 10.37 -6.78
C LEU A 226 -5.02 9.57 -5.50
N GLY A 227 -6.03 8.78 -5.14
CA GLY A 227 -6.00 7.89 -4.00
C GLY A 227 -7.35 7.72 -3.30
N ARG A 228 -7.34 7.06 -2.16
CA ARG A 228 -8.56 6.83 -1.36
C ARG A 228 -9.18 8.15 -0.93
N MET A 229 -10.50 8.23 -1.08
CA MET A 229 -11.28 9.41 -0.69
C MET A 229 -11.60 9.33 0.82
N VAL A 230 -10.65 9.75 1.63
CA VAL A 230 -10.78 9.80 3.11
C VAL A 230 -10.12 11.09 3.64
N PRO A 231 -10.62 11.68 4.75
CA PRO A 231 -10.18 12.99 5.25
C PRO A 231 -8.65 13.12 5.40
N ARG A 232 -7.99 12.08 5.92
CA ARG A 232 -6.54 12.09 6.13
C ARG A 232 -5.71 12.25 4.85
N LYS A 233 -6.28 12.03 3.67
CA LYS A 233 -5.58 12.24 2.37
C LYS A 233 -5.49 13.71 1.98
N GLY A 234 -6.18 14.61 2.70
CA GLY A 234 -6.00 16.05 2.59
C GLY A 234 -6.43 16.64 1.25
N VAL A 235 -7.44 16.05 0.59
CA VAL A 235 -7.97 16.58 -0.67
C VAL A 235 -8.57 17.97 -0.46
N ASP A 236 -9.16 18.23 0.70
CA ASP A 236 -9.64 19.55 1.12
C ASP A 236 -8.54 20.61 1.13
N ASN A 237 -7.33 20.28 1.56
CA ASN A 237 -6.18 21.18 1.49
C ASN A 237 -5.83 21.54 0.04
N VAL A 238 -5.93 20.57 -0.88
CA VAL A 238 -5.67 20.82 -2.33
C VAL A 238 -6.74 21.70 -2.95
N ILE A 239 -8.02 21.52 -2.57
CA ILE A 239 -9.14 22.37 -3.03
C ILE A 239 -8.92 23.82 -2.56
N ARG A 240 -8.57 24.04 -1.29
CA ARG A 240 -8.27 25.39 -0.77
C ARG A 240 -7.06 26.00 -1.46
N ALA A 241 -6.01 25.22 -1.69
CA ALA A 241 -4.84 25.68 -2.46
C ALA A 241 -5.18 26.06 -3.89
N LEU A 242 -6.09 25.32 -4.56
CA LEU A 242 -6.59 25.69 -5.88
C LEU A 242 -7.29 27.06 -5.86
N ALA A 243 -8.11 27.34 -4.84
CA ALA A 243 -8.77 28.62 -4.68
C ALA A 243 -7.77 29.77 -4.52
N VAL A 244 -6.73 29.59 -3.68
CA VAL A 244 -5.64 30.56 -3.53
C VAL A 244 -4.87 30.74 -4.84
N LEU A 245 -4.54 29.64 -5.52
CA LEU A 245 -3.82 29.63 -6.80
C LEU A 245 -4.55 30.45 -7.88
N ARG A 246 -5.86 30.29 -7.98
CA ARG A 246 -6.70 31.02 -8.94
C ARG A 246 -6.86 32.49 -8.53
N ARG A 247 -7.23 32.78 -7.27
CA ARG A 247 -7.57 34.16 -6.82
C ARG A 247 -6.34 35.05 -6.66
N ARG A 248 -5.26 34.54 -6.03
CA ARG A 248 -4.09 35.37 -5.70
C ARG A 248 -2.98 35.29 -6.74
N HIS A 249 -2.80 34.14 -7.38
CA HIS A 249 -1.72 33.97 -8.34
C HIS A 249 -2.18 34.08 -9.79
N GLY A 250 -3.49 34.19 -10.06
CA GLY A 250 -4.06 34.40 -11.41
C GLY A 250 -3.84 33.23 -12.37
N VAL A 251 -3.60 32.01 -11.84
CA VAL A 251 -3.39 30.81 -12.67
C VAL A 251 -4.73 30.17 -13.01
N ASP A 252 -5.04 29.99 -14.29
CA ASP A 252 -6.22 29.24 -14.72
C ASP A 252 -5.99 27.73 -14.55
N ALA A 253 -6.08 27.30 -13.29
CA ALA A 253 -5.84 25.92 -12.88
C ALA A 253 -7.16 25.17 -12.67
N VAL A 254 -7.11 23.84 -12.91
CA VAL A 254 -8.18 22.88 -12.58
C VAL A 254 -7.61 21.72 -11.76
N LEU A 255 -8.45 21.13 -10.93
CA LEU A 255 -8.11 19.97 -10.12
C LEU A 255 -8.93 18.76 -10.56
N CYS A 256 -8.24 17.68 -10.92
CA CYS A 256 -8.85 16.37 -11.11
C CYS A 256 -8.58 15.51 -9.88
N VAL A 257 -9.65 15.01 -9.27
CA VAL A 257 -9.60 14.11 -8.09
C VAL A 257 -10.06 12.72 -8.52
N VAL A 258 -9.16 11.75 -8.46
CA VAL A 258 -9.41 10.35 -8.85
C VAL A 258 -9.42 9.49 -7.60
N GLY A 259 -10.50 8.75 -7.40
CA GLY A 259 -10.70 7.85 -6.25
C GLY A 259 -12.16 7.82 -5.78
N GLY A 260 -12.41 7.09 -4.73
CA GLY A 260 -13.75 6.83 -4.20
C GLY A 260 -14.12 5.36 -4.33
N ASP A 261 -15.29 5.00 -3.80
CA ASP A 261 -15.70 3.60 -3.70
C ASP A 261 -16.52 3.13 -4.92
N ALA A 262 -16.95 4.08 -5.78
CA ALA A 262 -17.69 3.82 -7.00
C ALA A 262 -16.94 4.30 -8.25
N ALA A 263 -17.16 3.64 -9.39
CA ALA A 263 -16.58 4.04 -10.69
C ALA A 263 -17.07 5.42 -11.17
N ARG A 264 -18.30 5.78 -10.83
CA ARG A 264 -18.82 7.16 -11.00
C ARG A 264 -18.87 7.83 -9.63
N PRO A 265 -18.62 9.16 -9.57
CA PRO A 265 -18.72 9.90 -8.30
C PRO A 265 -20.10 9.75 -7.69
N ASP A 266 -20.17 9.18 -6.48
CA ASP A 266 -21.41 8.91 -5.75
C ASP A 266 -21.19 9.28 -4.28
N ASP A 267 -21.94 10.27 -3.80
CA ASP A 267 -21.83 10.82 -2.45
C ASP A 267 -22.37 9.86 -1.40
N LEU A 268 -23.28 8.93 -1.78
CA LEU A 268 -23.80 7.90 -0.87
C LEU A 268 -22.77 6.78 -0.67
N ALA A 269 -22.14 6.34 -1.76
CA ALA A 269 -21.07 5.34 -1.70
C ALA A 269 -19.80 5.91 -1.08
N THR A 270 -19.52 7.20 -1.27
CA THR A 270 -18.31 7.90 -0.81
C THR A 270 -18.70 9.19 -0.06
N PRO A 271 -19.06 9.13 1.25
CA PRO A 271 -19.52 10.31 1.99
C PRO A 271 -18.54 11.49 2.02
N GLU A 272 -17.24 11.23 1.95
CA GLU A 272 -16.20 12.26 1.88
C GLU A 272 -16.33 13.11 0.61
N LEU A 273 -16.88 12.57 -0.47
CA LEU A 273 -17.08 13.28 -1.73
C LEU A 273 -18.04 14.47 -1.56
N GLY A 274 -19.18 14.26 -0.87
CA GLY A 274 -20.14 15.33 -0.58
C GLY A 274 -19.51 16.45 0.26
N ARG A 275 -18.69 16.10 1.27
CA ARG A 275 -17.93 17.09 2.07
C ARG A 275 -16.98 17.91 1.19
N LEU A 276 -16.24 17.25 0.31
CA LEU A 276 -15.27 17.93 -0.58
C LEU A 276 -15.95 18.83 -1.61
N ARG A 277 -17.11 18.44 -2.15
CA ARG A 277 -17.93 19.29 -3.03
C ARG A 277 -18.41 20.55 -2.30
N GLY A 278 -18.86 20.41 -1.05
CA GLY A 278 -19.21 21.54 -0.20
C GLY A 278 -18.05 22.53 -0.06
N ILE A 279 -16.85 22.05 0.27
CA ILE A 279 -15.64 22.89 0.37
C ILE A 279 -15.31 23.56 -0.97
N ALA A 280 -15.39 22.84 -2.09
CA ALA A 280 -15.14 23.43 -3.40
C ALA A 280 -16.13 24.55 -3.74
N HIS A 281 -17.39 24.41 -3.34
CA HIS A 281 -18.43 25.44 -3.48
C HIS A 281 -18.15 26.64 -2.57
N GLU A 282 -17.90 26.43 -1.29
CA GLU A 282 -17.55 27.45 -0.30
C GLU A 282 -16.33 28.27 -0.73
N GLU A 283 -15.33 27.62 -1.30
CA GLU A 283 -14.12 28.27 -1.83
C GLU A 283 -14.32 28.91 -3.21
N GLY A 284 -15.50 28.80 -3.82
CA GLY A 284 -15.80 29.37 -5.13
C GLY A 284 -15.03 28.73 -6.30
N VAL A 285 -14.63 27.46 -6.18
CA VAL A 285 -13.88 26.73 -7.21
C VAL A 285 -14.59 25.46 -7.68
N GLY A 286 -15.88 25.31 -7.42
CA GLY A 286 -16.65 24.11 -7.76
C GLY A 286 -16.49 23.69 -9.23
N GLU A 287 -16.59 24.64 -10.17
CA GLU A 287 -16.44 24.40 -11.60
C GLU A 287 -14.99 24.06 -12.03
N ALA A 288 -14.02 24.30 -11.16
CA ALA A 288 -12.61 24.00 -11.40
C ALA A 288 -12.16 22.67 -10.74
N VAL A 289 -13.06 21.97 -10.06
CA VAL A 289 -12.78 20.67 -9.42
C VAL A 289 -13.60 19.58 -10.09
N SER A 290 -12.94 18.59 -10.67
CA SER A 290 -13.58 17.43 -11.27
C SER A 290 -13.30 16.19 -10.42
N PHE A 291 -14.36 15.53 -9.95
CA PHE A 291 -14.27 14.24 -9.28
C PHE A 291 -14.53 13.14 -10.32
N CYS A 292 -13.59 12.23 -10.49
CA CYS A 292 -13.62 11.22 -11.56
C CYS A 292 -14.10 9.83 -11.10
N GLY A 293 -14.29 9.64 -9.80
CA GLY A 293 -14.60 8.32 -9.25
C GLY A 293 -13.39 7.37 -9.24
N ARG A 294 -13.65 6.09 -8.95
CA ARG A 294 -12.64 5.05 -8.96
C ARG A 294 -12.14 4.77 -10.37
N CYS A 295 -10.83 4.67 -10.53
CA CYS A 295 -10.19 4.35 -11.79
C CYS A 295 -9.48 3.00 -11.71
N ASP A 296 -9.59 2.19 -12.75
CA ASP A 296 -8.85 0.95 -12.88
C ASP A 296 -7.37 1.22 -13.21
N ARG A 297 -6.49 0.28 -12.86
CA ARG A 297 -5.03 0.49 -12.96
C ARG A 297 -4.55 0.73 -14.39
N ASP A 298 -5.15 0.10 -15.36
CA ASP A 298 -4.84 0.25 -16.81
C ASP A 298 -5.02 1.69 -17.32
N ARG A 299 -5.85 2.49 -16.64
CA ARG A 299 -6.10 3.90 -16.98
C ARG A 299 -5.28 4.89 -16.16
N LEU A 300 -4.56 4.46 -15.11
CA LEU A 300 -3.81 5.37 -14.24
C LEU A 300 -2.75 6.15 -15.01
N ALA A 301 -2.04 5.50 -15.93
CA ALA A 301 -1.04 6.15 -16.78
C ALA A 301 -1.59 7.35 -17.54
N LEU A 302 -2.86 7.28 -18.01
CA LEU A 302 -3.52 8.40 -18.68
C LEU A 302 -3.69 9.62 -17.77
N PHE A 303 -4.16 9.42 -16.53
CA PHE A 303 -4.34 10.50 -15.56
C PHE A 303 -3.01 11.14 -15.17
N TYR A 304 -2.00 10.32 -14.84
CA TYR A 304 -0.65 10.84 -14.60
C TYR A 304 -0.09 11.52 -15.84
N GLY A 305 -0.27 10.93 -17.03
CA GLY A 305 0.20 11.48 -18.28
C GLY A 305 -0.41 12.83 -18.63
N ALA A 306 -1.68 13.06 -18.32
CA ALA A 306 -2.43 14.26 -18.67
C ALA A 306 -2.18 15.46 -17.74
N CYS A 307 -1.81 15.24 -16.46
CA CYS A 307 -1.63 16.33 -15.51
C CYS A 307 -0.32 17.11 -15.73
N ASP A 308 -0.27 18.35 -15.25
CA ASP A 308 0.95 19.14 -15.17
C ASP A 308 1.73 18.85 -13.88
N VAL A 309 1.00 18.68 -12.78
CA VAL A 309 1.55 18.43 -11.45
C VAL A 309 0.69 17.41 -10.72
N PHE A 310 1.33 16.41 -10.12
CA PHE A 310 0.69 15.53 -9.17
C PHE A 310 0.79 16.14 -7.76
N VAL A 311 -0.33 16.19 -7.04
CA VAL A 311 -0.44 16.80 -5.72
C VAL A 311 -0.90 15.76 -4.71
N THR A 312 -0.26 15.69 -3.54
CA THR A 312 -0.67 14.81 -2.44
C THR A 312 -0.33 15.43 -1.08
N THR A 313 -1.35 15.73 -0.28
CA THR A 313 -1.16 16.44 0.99
C THR A 313 -1.78 15.70 2.18
N PRO A 314 -1.47 14.41 2.40
CA PRO A 314 -2.01 13.66 3.53
C PRO A 314 -1.49 14.22 4.86
N TRP A 315 -2.23 13.92 5.95
CA TRP A 315 -1.80 14.25 7.31
C TRP A 315 -0.64 13.38 7.78
N TYR A 316 -0.64 12.13 7.34
CA TYR A 316 0.45 11.16 7.45
C TYR A 316 0.34 10.14 6.31
N GLU A 317 1.47 9.59 5.91
CA GLU A 317 1.54 8.58 4.86
C GLU A 317 2.72 7.63 5.15
N PRO A 318 2.48 6.35 5.39
CA PRO A 318 3.56 5.41 5.70
C PRO A 318 4.64 5.40 4.62
N PHE A 319 4.27 5.23 3.36
CA PHE A 319 5.22 5.31 2.25
C PHE A 319 4.83 6.34 1.18
N GLY A 320 3.64 6.20 0.59
CA GLY A 320 3.18 7.04 -0.52
C GLY A 320 3.51 6.45 -1.89
N ILE A 321 2.78 5.43 -2.30
CA ILE A 321 2.94 4.80 -3.62
C ILE A 321 2.62 5.81 -4.73
N THR A 322 1.55 6.59 -4.60
CA THR A 322 1.10 7.51 -5.66
C THR A 322 2.10 8.61 -6.06
N PRO A 323 2.91 9.22 -5.15
CA PRO A 323 4.05 10.03 -5.55
C PRO A 323 5.07 9.30 -6.43
N VAL A 324 5.36 8.05 -6.11
CA VAL A 324 6.30 7.24 -6.91
C VAL A 324 5.72 6.94 -8.28
N GLU A 325 4.44 6.61 -8.37
CA GLU A 325 3.71 6.40 -9.63
C GLU A 325 3.72 7.66 -10.51
N ALA A 326 3.49 8.84 -9.92
CA ALA A 326 3.59 10.11 -10.62
C ALA A 326 5.01 10.39 -11.15
N MET A 327 6.04 10.11 -10.33
CA MET A 327 7.44 10.22 -10.75
C MET A 327 7.76 9.23 -11.88
N ALA A 328 7.23 8.01 -11.85
CA ALA A 328 7.39 7.02 -12.92
C ALA A 328 6.80 7.50 -14.25
N CYS A 329 5.75 8.32 -14.21
CA CYS A 329 5.15 8.99 -15.37
C CYS A 329 5.82 10.34 -15.71
N ALA A 330 7.00 10.64 -15.16
CA ALA A 330 7.75 11.89 -15.34
C ALA A 330 6.97 13.14 -14.94
N ARG A 331 6.06 13.07 -13.95
CA ARG A 331 5.34 14.23 -13.44
C ARG A 331 6.02 14.80 -12.20
N PRO A 332 6.15 16.14 -12.10
CA PRO A 332 6.60 16.77 -10.86
C PRO A 332 5.57 16.52 -9.76
N VAL A 333 6.05 16.29 -8.55
CA VAL A 333 5.22 16.05 -7.36
C VAL A 333 5.29 17.24 -6.43
N VAL A 334 4.13 17.73 -5.94
CA VAL A 334 4.09 18.59 -4.77
C VAL A 334 3.39 17.82 -3.66
N GLY A 335 4.13 17.50 -2.61
CA GLY A 335 3.69 16.64 -1.53
C GLY A 335 3.82 17.27 -0.15
N ALA A 336 2.97 16.86 0.81
CA ALA A 336 3.18 17.23 2.20
C ALA A 336 4.46 16.55 2.75
N ALA A 337 5.20 17.29 3.58
CA ALA A 337 6.44 16.84 4.21
C ALA A 337 6.15 15.86 5.37
N VAL A 338 5.53 14.71 5.08
CA VAL A 338 5.13 13.70 6.08
C VAL A 338 5.57 12.30 5.66
N GLY A 339 5.89 11.46 6.65
CA GLY A 339 6.17 10.03 6.48
C GLY A 339 7.08 9.73 5.30
N GLY A 340 6.72 8.72 4.51
CA GLY A 340 7.47 8.28 3.34
C GLY A 340 7.57 9.31 2.22
N ILE A 341 6.65 10.28 2.12
CA ILE A 341 6.73 11.34 1.09
C ILE A 341 8.03 12.16 1.25
N ARG A 342 8.49 12.39 2.49
CA ARG A 342 9.76 13.09 2.78
C ARG A 342 10.99 12.39 2.20
N SER A 343 10.91 11.10 1.99
CA SER A 343 12.02 10.30 1.45
C SER A 343 11.84 9.95 -0.02
N THR A 344 10.60 9.83 -0.51
CA THR A 344 10.33 9.56 -1.93
C THR A 344 10.55 10.80 -2.79
N VAL A 345 10.06 11.96 -2.35
CA VAL A 345 10.22 13.26 -3.02
C VAL A 345 11.41 13.99 -2.44
N ILE A 346 12.39 14.33 -3.28
CA ILE A 346 13.53 15.18 -2.88
C ILE A 346 13.22 16.63 -3.23
N ASP A 347 13.07 17.46 -2.19
CA ASP A 347 12.69 18.88 -2.34
C ASP A 347 13.62 19.63 -3.28
N GLY A 348 13.04 20.39 -4.23
CA GLY A 348 13.75 21.14 -5.27
C GLY A 348 14.45 20.30 -6.35
N LYS A 349 14.45 18.94 -6.22
CA LYS A 349 15.14 18.04 -7.16
C LYS A 349 14.16 17.15 -7.96
N THR A 350 13.20 16.51 -7.31
CA THR A 350 12.21 15.63 -7.96
C THR A 350 10.77 16.12 -7.80
N GLY A 351 10.58 17.17 -7.03
CA GLY A 351 9.32 17.79 -6.69
C GLY A 351 9.52 18.85 -5.63
N TYR A 352 8.45 19.25 -4.96
CA TYR A 352 8.49 20.13 -3.80
C TYR A 352 7.77 19.50 -2.61
N LEU A 353 8.29 19.81 -1.41
CA LEU A 353 7.67 19.46 -0.14
C LEU A 353 7.09 20.72 0.51
N VAL A 354 5.86 20.61 1.04
CA VAL A 354 5.17 21.70 1.75
C VAL A 354 4.74 21.22 3.12
N PRO A 355 4.53 22.13 4.10
CA PRO A 355 3.94 21.74 5.37
C PRO A 355 2.56 21.07 5.16
N PRO A 356 2.19 20.06 5.96
CA PRO A 356 0.85 19.49 5.91
C PRO A 356 -0.20 20.53 6.33
N ARG A 357 -1.38 20.48 5.72
CA ARG A 357 -2.51 21.39 6.02
C ARG A 357 -2.20 22.87 5.79
N ASP A 358 -1.31 23.17 4.86
CA ASP A 358 -0.94 24.54 4.48
C ASP A 358 -1.29 24.77 3.02
N PRO A 359 -2.51 25.30 2.70
CA PRO A 359 -2.93 25.55 1.33
C PRO A 359 -2.18 26.73 0.70
N GLU A 360 -1.69 27.70 1.49
CA GLU A 360 -0.93 28.83 0.97
C GLU A 360 0.44 28.39 0.45
N ALA A 361 1.22 27.66 1.25
CA ALA A 361 2.50 27.14 0.81
C ALA A 361 2.36 26.20 -0.39
N LEU A 362 1.28 25.41 -0.45
CA LEU A 362 0.98 24.56 -1.60
C LEU A 362 0.71 25.42 -2.85
N ALA A 363 -0.15 26.45 -2.74
CA ALA A 363 -0.50 27.33 -3.86
C ALA A 363 0.73 28.09 -4.41
N GLU A 364 1.65 28.53 -3.54
CA GLU A 364 2.90 29.18 -3.95
C GLU A 364 3.76 28.25 -4.83
N ARG A 365 3.95 26.99 -4.40
CA ARG A 365 4.72 26.01 -5.19
C ARG A 365 4.06 25.67 -6.51
N LEU A 366 2.74 25.56 -6.53
CA LEU A 366 1.96 25.32 -7.75
C LEU A 366 2.05 26.52 -8.72
N ALA A 367 1.92 27.76 -8.21
CA ALA A 367 2.08 28.98 -8.99
C ALA A 367 3.48 29.10 -9.60
N PHE A 368 4.50 28.73 -8.82
CA PHE A 368 5.86 28.68 -9.33
C PHE A 368 5.99 27.69 -10.49
N LEU A 369 5.47 26.47 -10.36
CA LEU A 369 5.54 25.45 -11.42
C LEU A 369 4.74 25.84 -12.66
N ALA A 370 3.57 26.49 -12.49
CA ALA A 370 2.77 26.98 -13.60
C ALA A 370 3.50 28.02 -14.47
N ARG A 371 4.32 28.86 -13.84
CA ARG A 371 5.10 29.90 -14.51
C ARG A 371 6.46 29.43 -15.05
N HIS A 372 6.96 28.27 -14.56
CA HIS A 372 8.31 27.77 -14.87
C HIS A 372 8.24 26.33 -15.42
N GLU A 373 7.62 26.18 -16.60
CA GLU A 373 7.41 24.86 -17.23
C GLU A 373 8.70 24.05 -17.38
N GLN A 374 9.82 24.69 -17.74
CA GLN A 374 11.10 24.00 -17.85
C GLN A 374 11.57 23.40 -16.53
N THR A 375 11.30 24.08 -15.41
CA THR A 375 11.58 23.54 -14.06
C THR A 375 10.69 22.37 -13.77
N ALA A 376 9.36 22.47 -14.04
CA ALA A 376 8.41 21.37 -13.86
C ALA A 376 8.86 20.12 -14.64
N ARG A 377 9.21 20.27 -15.91
CA ARG A 377 9.72 19.19 -16.76
C ARG A 377 11.04 18.60 -16.23
N ARG A 378 11.95 19.42 -15.71
CA ARG A 378 13.21 18.97 -15.11
C ARG A 378 12.96 18.13 -13.86
N LEU A 379 12.09 18.60 -12.95
CA LEU A 379 11.71 17.88 -11.73
C LEU A 379 11.07 16.54 -12.08
N GLY A 380 10.15 16.48 -13.04
CA GLY A 380 9.53 15.25 -13.52
C GLY A 380 10.57 14.25 -14.07
N ARG A 381 11.50 14.70 -14.93
CA ARG A 381 12.58 13.81 -15.43
C ARG A 381 13.51 13.30 -14.34
N ASN A 382 13.81 14.12 -13.35
CA ASN A 382 14.61 13.68 -12.20
C ASN A 382 13.83 12.68 -11.33
N GLY A 383 12.52 12.91 -11.16
CA GLY A 383 11.62 11.99 -10.49
C GLY A 383 11.60 10.63 -11.16
N LEU A 384 11.44 10.58 -12.50
CA LEU A 384 11.48 9.35 -13.27
C LEU A 384 12.77 8.57 -13.06
N ARG A 385 13.95 9.23 -13.18
CA ARG A 385 15.25 8.57 -12.97
C ARG A 385 15.37 7.99 -11.56
N ARG A 386 14.86 8.73 -10.55
CA ARG A 386 14.85 8.26 -9.17
C ARG A 386 13.92 7.06 -9.00
N ALA A 387 12.69 7.14 -9.55
CA ALA A 387 11.71 6.05 -9.46
C ALA A 387 12.26 4.77 -10.09
N GLN A 388 12.78 4.85 -11.30
CA GLN A 388 13.39 3.73 -12.01
C GLN A 388 14.58 3.11 -11.28
N LYS A 389 15.39 3.94 -10.60
CA LYS A 389 16.57 3.47 -9.88
C LYS A 389 16.25 2.79 -8.56
N LEU A 390 15.19 3.22 -7.83
CA LEU A 390 15.01 2.88 -6.43
C LEU A 390 13.67 2.20 -6.12
N PHE A 391 12.65 2.37 -6.97
CA PHE A 391 11.28 2.05 -6.61
C PHE A 391 10.57 1.11 -7.61
N THR A 392 11.30 0.35 -8.44
CA THR A 392 10.65 -0.71 -9.22
C THR A 392 10.39 -1.92 -8.31
N TRP A 393 9.28 -2.63 -8.52
CA TRP A 393 8.98 -3.84 -7.74
C TRP A 393 10.07 -4.91 -7.86
N ASN A 394 10.78 -4.95 -8.98
CA ASN A 394 11.93 -5.84 -9.13
C ASN A 394 13.05 -5.53 -8.13
N PHE A 395 13.35 -4.24 -7.91
CA PHE A 395 14.29 -3.80 -6.89
C PHE A 395 13.81 -4.15 -5.48
N VAL A 396 12.54 -3.88 -5.19
CA VAL A 396 11.92 -4.20 -3.89
C VAL A 396 12.03 -5.68 -3.58
N ALA A 397 11.65 -6.54 -4.53
CA ALA A 397 11.73 -8.00 -4.35
C ALA A 397 13.18 -8.49 -4.16
N ARG A 398 14.16 -7.91 -4.90
CA ARG A 398 15.57 -8.24 -4.74
C ARG A 398 16.10 -7.86 -3.35
N ASP A 399 15.74 -6.67 -2.86
CA ASP A 399 16.17 -6.22 -1.54
C ASP A 399 15.46 -7.03 -0.43
N MET A 400 14.19 -7.43 -0.66
CA MET A 400 13.48 -8.35 0.22
C MET A 400 14.15 -9.73 0.30
N LEU A 401 14.60 -10.27 -0.84
CA LEU A 401 15.34 -11.53 -0.85
C LEU A 401 16.68 -11.44 -0.11
N ARG A 402 17.34 -10.27 -0.11
CA ARG A 402 18.53 -10.03 0.70
C ARG A 402 18.21 -10.03 2.19
N ALA A 403 17.12 -9.37 2.59
CA ALA A 403 16.63 -9.41 3.96
C ALA A 403 16.35 -10.86 4.42
N TYR A 404 15.69 -11.65 3.58
CA TYR A 404 15.45 -13.07 3.88
C TYR A 404 16.74 -13.91 3.92
N ALA A 405 17.75 -13.56 3.13
CA ALA A 405 19.02 -14.31 3.10
C ALA A 405 19.81 -14.14 4.40
N GLY A 406 19.67 -13.02 5.09
CA GLY A 406 20.31 -12.74 6.37
C GLY A 406 19.67 -13.45 7.57
N LEU A 407 18.52 -14.14 7.37
CA LEU A 407 17.83 -14.83 8.46
C LEU A 407 18.50 -16.17 8.76
N ALA A 408 18.82 -16.39 10.03
CA ALA A 408 19.30 -17.69 10.48
C ALA A 408 18.18 -18.74 10.33
N GLN A 409 18.45 -19.81 9.60
CA GLN A 409 17.57 -20.97 9.66
C GLN A 409 17.70 -21.58 11.06
N ALA A 410 16.60 -21.66 11.80
CA ALA A 410 16.59 -22.45 13.02
C ALA A 410 16.98 -23.90 12.68
N PRO A 411 17.75 -24.60 13.54
CA PRO A 411 18.08 -25.98 13.30
C PRO A 411 16.79 -26.77 13.05
N ALA A 412 16.72 -27.45 11.91
CA ALA A 412 15.56 -28.23 11.53
C ALA A 412 15.16 -29.16 12.67
N LEU A 413 13.93 -29.01 13.18
CA LEU A 413 13.38 -29.97 14.11
C LEU A 413 13.48 -31.39 13.49
N PRO A 414 13.84 -32.41 14.23
CA PRO A 414 14.00 -33.77 13.70
C PRO A 414 12.69 -34.16 13.00
N ARG A 415 12.81 -34.66 11.78
CA ARG A 415 11.68 -35.14 10.96
C ARG A 415 10.86 -36.10 11.84
N ARG A 416 9.65 -35.70 12.23
CA ARG A 416 8.66 -36.68 12.70
C ARG A 416 8.40 -37.59 11.50
N THR A 417 8.88 -38.82 11.56
CA THR A 417 8.58 -39.88 10.60
C THR A 417 7.07 -39.90 10.39
N ARG A 418 6.65 -39.84 9.13
CA ARG A 418 5.25 -40.08 8.76
C ARG A 418 4.78 -41.30 9.54
N ARG A 419 3.79 -41.14 10.43
CA ARG A 419 3.02 -42.30 10.87
C ARG A 419 2.39 -42.86 9.60
N GLU A 420 2.77 -44.09 9.26
CA GLU A 420 2.08 -44.85 8.24
C GLU A 420 0.58 -44.86 8.56
N PRO A 421 -0.30 -44.72 7.54
CA PRO A 421 -1.72 -44.89 7.77
C PRO A 421 -1.93 -46.26 8.39
N MET A 422 -2.49 -46.32 9.61
CA MET A 422 -2.94 -47.57 10.19
C MET A 422 -3.89 -48.23 9.18
N ALA A 423 -3.50 -49.40 8.70
CA ALA A 423 -4.32 -50.23 7.84
C ALA A 423 -5.66 -50.47 8.55
N GLU A 424 -6.76 -50.03 7.96
CA GLU A 424 -8.08 -50.56 8.22
C GLU A 424 -8.10 -52.03 7.76
N ALA A 425 -7.72 -52.90 8.67
CA ALA A 425 -7.93 -54.34 8.49
C ALA A 425 -8.72 -54.85 9.69
N ALA A 426 -9.84 -55.48 9.38
CA ALA A 426 -10.67 -56.35 10.20
C ALA A 426 -11.81 -55.69 11.02
N LEU A 427 -12.93 -55.43 10.37
CA LEU A 427 -14.24 -55.66 10.98
C LEU A 427 -15.23 -56.12 9.88
N ALA A 428 -14.95 -57.31 9.37
CA ALA A 428 -15.93 -58.13 8.66
C ALA A 428 -15.76 -59.56 9.18
N ALA A 429 -16.45 -59.90 10.25
CA ALA A 429 -16.88 -61.27 10.65
C ALA A 429 -17.38 -61.25 12.12
N LYS A 430 -18.66 -60.92 12.30
CA LYS A 430 -19.61 -61.78 13.06
C LYS A 430 -20.96 -61.06 13.13
#